data_db634a9b359aa902e9476d51de67c0eb
#
_entry.id   db634a9b359aa902e9476d51de67c0eb
#
_cell.length_a   1.000
_cell.length_b   1.000
_cell.length_c   1.000
_cell.angle_alpha   90.00
_cell.angle_beta   90.00
_cell.angle_gamma   90.00
#
_symmetry.space_group_name_H-M   'P 1'
#
loop_
_entity.id
_entity.type
_entity.pdbx_description
1 polymer ?
#
loop_
_entity_poly.entity_id
_entity_poly.type
_entity_poly.pdbx_seq_one_letter_code
_entity_poly.pdbx_strand_id
1 'polypeptide(L)'
;EEDEKKGILEFFNVINELKPSIIGGYNSANFDWYWIFERCKILGIDIKKACRSLHPQHSITQKKTILKLANDVEDFMQTSIWGYNVIDIIHAVRRAQAINSSIKSAGLKYIAEFINVKEEDRVYIGHDSIGKMYTENQEYWLNIKNGEYRKKGDFVDLDKKFPDTYVLTTGSEIVERYLQDDLEETLKVDKEFNQGSFLLASLVPTTYER
;
A
#
# COMPACT_ATOMS: atom_id res chain seq x y z
N GLU A 1 -13.09 17.11 -5.22
CA GLU A 1 -14.07 16.02 -5.39
C GLU A 1 -14.07 15.46 -6.82
N GLU A 2 -14.08 16.31 -7.87
CA GLU A 2 -14.08 15.85 -9.27
C GLU A 2 -12.80 15.07 -9.62
N ASP A 3 -11.63 15.58 -9.24
CA ASP A 3 -10.34 14.92 -9.48
C ASP A 3 -10.23 13.60 -8.69
N GLU A 4 -10.75 13.57 -7.47
CA GLU A 4 -10.80 12.36 -6.65
C GLU A 4 -11.68 11.29 -7.29
N LYS A 5 -12.87 11.67 -7.76
CA LYS A 5 -13.77 10.79 -8.48
C LYS A 5 -13.12 10.20 -9.72
N LYS A 6 -12.42 11.04 -10.50
CA LYS A 6 -11.67 10.62 -11.67
C LYS A 6 -10.57 9.63 -11.30
N GLY A 7 -9.81 9.89 -10.22
CA GLY A 7 -8.76 8.99 -9.74
C GLY A 7 -9.28 7.62 -9.34
N ILE A 8 -10.41 7.55 -8.61
CA ILE A 8 -11.04 6.28 -8.23
C ILE A 8 -11.55 5.52 -9.47
N LEU A 9 -12.15 6.20 -10.42
CA LEU A 9 -12.60 5.55 -11.66
C LEU A 9 -11.43 5.03 -12.49
N GLU A 10 -10.33 5.77 -12.56
CA GLU A 10 -9.11 5.34 -13.25
C GLU A 10 -8.47 4.12 -12.57
N PHE A 11 -8.44 4.08 -11.24
CA PHE A 11 -7.99 2.90 -10.50
C PHE A 11 -8.78 1.63 -10.90
N PHE A 12 -10.11 1.72 -10.99
CA PHE A 12 -10.91 0.59 -11.46
C PHE A 12 -10.72 0.29 -12.94
N ASN A 13 -10.50 1.29 -13.79
CA ASN A 13 -10.19 1.09 -15.20
C ASN A 13 -8.91 0.27 -15.37
N VAL A 14 -7.87 0.61 -14.63
CA VAL A 14 -6.61 -0.14 -14.64
C VAL A 14 -6.83 -1.61 -14.28
N ILE A 15 -7.60 -1.90 -13.21
CA ILE A 15 -7.94 -3.28 -12.84
C ILE A 15 -8.72 -3.99 -13.97
N ASN A 16 -9.71 -3.30 -14.55
CA ASN A 16 -10.57 -3.85 -15.61
C ASN A 16 -9.79 -4.16 -16.90
N GLU A 17 -8.76 -3.39 -17.21
CA GLU A 17 -7.91 -3.55 -18.39
C GLU A 17 -6.83 -4.61 -18.17
N LEU A 18 -6.11 -4.52 -17.07
CA LEU A 18 -5.00 -5.43 -16.75
C LEU A 18 -5.48 -6.84 -16.38
N LYS A 19 -6.67 -6.95 -15.79
CA LYS A 19 -7.21 -8.22 -15.27
C LYS A 19 -6.18 -9.02 -14.49
N PRO A 20 -5.58 -8.43 -13.44
CA PRO A 20 -4.48 -9.07 -12.73
C PRO A 20 -4.98 -10.33 -12.01
N SER A 21 -4.15 -11.36 -11.94
CA SER A 21 -4.47 -12.57 -11.18
C SER A 21 -4.55 -12.30 -9.68
N ILE A 22 -3.77 -11.33 -9.20
CA ILE A 22 -3.64 -10.95 -7.79
C ILE A 22 -3.68 -9.43 -7.68
N ILE A 23 -4.41 -8.93 -6.70
CA ILE A 23 -4.42 -7.53 -6.28
C ILE A 23 -3.96 -7.54 -4.82
N GLY A 24 -2.72 -7.12 -4.58
CA GLY A 24 -2.11 -7.12 -3.25
C GLY A 24 -1.97 -5.71 -2.68
N GLY A 25 -2.03 -5.60 -1.36
CA GLY A 25 -1.73 -4.39 -0.64
C GLY A 25 -1.27 -4.70 0.78
N TYR A 26 -0.73 -3.73 1.48
CA TYR A 26 -0.29 -3.86 2.87
C TYR A 26 -1.24 -3.13 3.81
N ASN A 27 -1.93 -3.85 4.67
CA ASN A 27 -3.04 -3.34 5.51
C ASN A 27 -4.20 -2.73 4.68
N SER A 28 -4.30 -3.17 3.44
CA SER A 28 -5.23 -2.60 2.47
C SER A 28 -6.69 -2.95 2.76
N ALA A 29 -6.95 -4.07 3.41
CA ALA A 29 -8.30 -4.52 3.76
C ALA A 29 -9.01 -3.54 4.71
N ASN A 30 -8.28 -3.06 5.74
CA ASN A 30 -8.82 -2.16 6.75
C ASN A 30 -8.65 -0.68 6.42
N PHE A 31 -7.79 -0.32 5.47
CA PHE A 31 -7.48 1.06 5.12
C PHE A 31 -7.91 1.40 3.69
N ASP A 32 -7.16 0.97 2.69
CA ASP A 32 -7.37 1.42 1.30
C ASP A 32 -8.72 1.01 0.73
N TRP A 33 -9.07 -0.28 0.85
CA TRP A 33 -10.36 -0.77 0.34
C TRP A 33 -11.53 -0.19 1.12
N TYR A 34 -11.42 -0.07 2.45
CA TYR A 34 -12.45 0.57 3.25
C TYR A 34 -12.67 2.02 2.80
N TRP A 35 -11.58 2.77 2.63
CA TRP A 35 -11.62 4.14 2.15
C TRP A 35 -12.25 4.24 0.76
N ILE A 36 -11.83 3.42 -0.20
CA ILE A 36 -12.41 3.39 -1.56
C ILE A 36 -13.92 3.16 -1.52
N PHE A 37 -14.41 2.20 -0.72
CA PHE A 37 -15.84 1.95 -0.60
C PHE A 37 -16.62 3.14 -0.03
N GLU A 38 -16.10 3.77 1.03
CA GLU A 38 -16.74 4.94 1.63
C GLU A 38 -16.71 6.16 0.68
N ARG A 39 -15.60 6.39 -0.02
CA ARG A 39 -15.51 7.48 -1.01
C ARG A 39 -16.43 7.27 -2.21
N CYS A 40 -16.54 6.05 -2.70
CA CYS A 40 -17.51 5.73 -3.75
C CYS A 40 -18.95 6.08 -3.34
N LYS A 41 -19.36 5.79 -2.10
CA LYS A 41 -20.68 6.18 -1.58
C LYS A 41 -20.85 7.70 -1.56
N ILE A 42 -19.88 8.44 -1.02
CA ILE A 42 -19.92 9.90 -0.92
C ILE A 42 -19.96 10.58 -2.30
N LEU A 43 -19.15 10.08 -3.25
CA LEU A 43 -19.01 10.64 -4.60
C LEU A 43 -20.08 10.15 -5.59
N GLY A 44 -21.01 9.29 -5.13
CA GLY A 44 -22.05 8.72 -5.97
C GLY A 44 -21.52 7.81 -7.09
N ILE A 45 -20.41 7.12 -6.83
CA ILE A 45 -19.84 6.13 -7.75
C ILE A 45 -20.51 4.77 -7.50
N ASP A 46 -21.13 4.20 -8.53
CA ASP A 46 -21.58 2.81 -8.49
C ASP A 46 -20.35 1.88 -8.61
N ILE A 47 -19.81 1.47 -7.46
CA ILE A 47 -18.62 0.66 -7.40
C ILE A 47 -18.76 -0.68 -8.15
N LYS A 48 -19.99 -1.23 -8.23
CA LYS A 48 -20.26 -2.50 -8.94
C LYS A 48 -20.17 -2.33 -10.45
N LYS A 49 -20.46 -1.14 -10.95
CA LYS A 49 -20.27 -0.80 -12.37
C LYS A 49 -18.85 -0.38 -12.68
N ALA A 50 -18.20 0.34 -11.76
CA ALA A 50 -16.83 0.79 -11.92
C ALA A 50 -15.84 -0.38 -11.90
N CYS A 51 -15.95 -1.27 -10.91
CA CYS A 51 -15.14 -2.47 -10.79
C CYS A 51 -15.84 -3.68 -11.44
N ARG A 52 -15.39 -4.07 -12.62
CA ARG A 52 -15.96 -5.21 -13.35
C ARG A 52 -15.35 -6.51 -12.84
N SER A 53 -16.16 -7.34 -12.18
CA SER A 53 -15.73 -8.70 -11.85
C SER A 53 -15.64 -9.57 -13.11
N LEU A 54 -14.87 -10.65 -13.07
CA LEU A 54 -14.82 -11.63 -14.15
C LEU A 54 -16.01 -12.59 -14.14
N HIS A 55 -16.92 -12.46 -13.18
CA HIS A 55 -18.10 -13.29 -13.03
C HIS A 55 -19.39 -12.49 -13.31
N PRO A 56 -20.28 -12.94 -14.23
CA PRO A 56 -21.42 -12.14 -14.67
C PRO A 56 -22.49 -11.88 -13.60
N GLN A 57 -22.58 -12.75 -12.59
CA GLN A 57 -23.61 -12.68 -11.54
C GLN A 57 -23.09 -12.13 -10.20
N HIS A 58 -21.78 -11.95 -10.06
CA HIS A 58 -21.16 -11.50 -8.83
C HIS A 58 -20.35 -10.22 -9.07
N SER A 59 -20.39 -9.33 -8.11
CA SER A 59 -19.67 -8.06 -8.17
C SER A 59 -18.69 -7.93 -7.00
N ILE A 60 -17.97 -6.82 -6.97
CA ILE A 60 -17.17 -6.44 -5.82
C ILE A 60 -18.04 -6.34 -4.56
N THR A 61 -17.57 -6.92 -3.47
CA THR A 61 -18.24 -6.90 -2.16
C THR A 61 -17.23 -6.68 -1.06
N GLN A 62 -17.70 -6.13 0.06
CA GLN A 62 -16.92 -6.00 1.29
C GLN A 62 -17.68 -6.66 2.45
N LYS A 63 -17.01 -7.49 3.23
CA LYS A 63 -17.62 -8.23 4.33
C LYS A 63 -16.68 -8.25 5.52
N LYS A 64 -17.24 -7.98 6.72
CA LYS A 64 -16.51 -8.21 7.97
C LYS A 64 -16.25 -9.71 8.14
N THR A 65 -15.01 -10.06 8.40
CA THR A 65 -14.55 -11.43 8.63
C THR A 65 -13.48 -11.45 9.73
N ILE A 66 -12.96 -12.61 10.02
CA ILE A 66 -11.96 -12.79 11.08
C ILE A 66 -10.71 -13.45 10.52
N LEU A 67 -9.54 -12.95 10.94
CA LEU A 67 -8.24 -13.59 10.78
C LEU A 67 -7.97 -14.41 12.06
N LYS A 68 -7.82 -15.72 11.90
CA LYS A 68 -7.41 -16.59 13.00
C LYS A 68 -5.88 -16.66 13.05
N LEU A 69 -5.34 -16.20 14.14
CA LEU A 69 -3.94 -16.32 14.52
C LEU A 69 -3.83 -17.40 15.60
N ALA A 70 -2.66 -18.00 15.79
CA ALA A 70 -2.48 -19.16 16.67
C ALA A 70 -3.28 -19.11 17.98
N ASN A 71 -3.20 -18.00 18.73
CA ASN A 71 -3.89 -17.79 20.00
C ASN A 71 -4.77 -16.54 20.02
N ASP A 72 -5.01 -15.92 18.87
CA ASP A 72 -5.72 -14.66 18.76
C ASP A 72 -6.63 -14.62 17.52
N VAL A 73 -7.57 -13.70 17.52
CA VAL A 73 -8.55 -13.49 16.45
C VAL A 73 -8.66 -12.00 16.17
N GLU A 74 -8.43 -11.60 14.94
CA GLU A 74 -8.57 -10.22 14.53
C GLU A 74 -9.70 -10.03 13.52
N ASP A 75 -10.50 -9.00 13.73
CA ASP A 75 -11.52 -8.56 12.77
C ASP A 75 -10.89 -7.76 11.62
N PHE A 76 -11.34 -8.03 10.41
CA PHE A 76 -10.98 -7.20 9.24
C PHE A 76 -12.09 -7.14 8.20
N MET A 77 -11.99 -6.17 7.28
CA MET A 77 -12.95 -5.98 6.19
C MET A 77 -12.45 -6.63 4.91
N GLN A 78 -12.83 -7.89 4.67
CA GLN A 78 -12.43 -8.60 3.47
C GLN A 78 -13.13 -8.02 2.24
N THR A 79 -12.35 -7.54 1.27
CA THR A 79 -12.83 -7.17 -0.05
C THR A 79 -12.69 -8.36 -0.99
N SER A 80 -13.75 -8.66 -1.73
CA SER A 80 -13.78 -9.73 -2.71
C SER A 80 -14.22 -9.18 -4.06
N ILE A 81 -13.40 -9.43 -5.09
CA ILE A 81 -13.72 -9.13 -6.48
C ILE A 81 -13.71 -10.45 -7.22
N TRP A 82 -14.87 -10.90 -7.67
CA TRP A 82 -15.01 -12.22 -8.28
C TRP A 82 -14.18 -12.39 -9.55
N GLY A 83 -13.30 -13.40 -9.51
CA GLY A 83 -12.34 -13.68 -10.56
C GLY A 83 -10.94 -13.13 -10.29
N TYR A 84 -10.75 -12.37 -9.22
CA TYR A 84 -9.45 -11.86 -8.77
C TYR A 84 -9.14 -12.37 -7.37
N ASN A 85 -7.86 -12.57 -7.06
CA ASN A 85 -7.39 -12.78 -5.70
C ASN A 85 -7.01 -11.44 -5.10
N VAL A 86 -7.85 -10.92 -4.20
CA VAL A 86 -7.55 -9.71 -3.40
C VAL A 86 -6.90 -10.16 -2.11
N ILE A 87 -5.65 -9.84 -1.90
CA ILE A 87 -4.87 -10.27 -0.73
C ILE A 87 -4.36 -9.08 0.09
N ASP A 88 -4.36 -9.24 1.41
CA ASP A 88 -3.69 -8.32 2.31
C ASP A 88 -2.44 -8.97 2.88
N ILE A 89 -1.29 -8.46 2.47
CA ILE A 89 0.03 -9.02 2.79
C ILE A 89 0.32 -8.99 4.29
N ILE A 90 -0.25 -8.03 5.02
CA ILE A 90 -0.11 -7.96 6.49
C ILE A 90 -0.60 -9.23 7.18
N HIS A 91 -1.59 -9.94 6.60
CA HIS A 91 -2.10 -11.17 7.19
C HIS A 91 -1.06 -12.29 7.21
N ALA A 92 -0.24 -12.41 6.16
CA ALA A 92 0.86 -13.37 6.12
C ALA A 92 1.93 -13.02 7.17
N VAL A 93 2.26 -11.74 7.30
CA VAL A 93 3.19 -11.24 8.32
C VAL A 93 2.67 -11.53 9.74
N ARG A 94 1.40 -11.29 10.00
CA ARG A 94 0.79 -11.58 11.32
C ARG A 94 0.77 -13.06 11.65
N ARG A 95 0.53 -13.92 10.67
CA ARG A 95 0.65 -15.38 10.85
C ARG A 95 2.08 -15.77 11.20
N ALA A 96 3.06 -15.21 10.51
CA ALA A 96 4.47 -15.42 10.84
C ALA A 96 4.83 -14.89 12.23
N GLN A 97 4.35 -13.72 12.61
CA GLN A 97 4.53 -13.13 13.93
C GLN A 97 3.94 -14.02 15.05
N ALA A 98 2.80 -14.65 14.80
CA ALA A 98 2.15 -15.53 15.79
C ALA A 98 2.99 -16.78 16.13
N ILE A 99 3.88 -17.21 15.23
CA ILE A 99 4.75 -18.38 15.42
C ILE A 99 6.23 -18.00 15.65
N ASN A 100 6.62 -16.78 15.31
CA ASN A 100 8.00 -16.29 15.47
C ASN A 100 8.03 -15.06 16.38
N SER A 101 8.39 -15.25 17.64
CA SER A 101 8.47 -14.18 18.63
C SER A 101 9.56 -13.12 18.38
N SER A 102 10.44 -13.34 17.41
CA SER A 102 11.43 -12.34 16.98
C SER A 102 10.81 -11.21 16.20
N ILE A 103 9.66 -11.42 15.54
CA ILE A 103 8.89 -10.40 14.84
C ILE A 103 8.08 -9.59 15.85
N LYS A 104 8.55 -8.40 16.21
CA LYS A 104 7.93 -7.57 17.26
C LYS A 104 6.79 -6.70 16.76
N SER A 105 6.73 -6.41 15.46
CA SER A 105 5.72 -5.55 14.84
C SER A 105 5.37 -6.05 13.44
N ALA A 106 4.10 -5.91 13.05
CA ALA A 106 3.65 -6.17 11.69
C ALA A 106 3.62 -4.89 10.82
N GLY A 107 4.20 -3.77 11.26
CA GLY A 107 4.31 -2.56 10.45
C GLY A 107 5.25 -2.76 9.25
N LEU A 108 4.88 -2.27 8.05
CA LEU A 108 5.66 -2.47 6.82
C LEU A 108 7.13 -2.07 7.00
N LYS A 109 7.39 -0.89 7.54
CA LYS A 109 8.76 -0.36 7.75
C LYS A 109 9.60 -1.26 8.67
N TYR A 110 8.98 -1.78 9.73
CA TYR A 110 9.66 -2.70 10.66
C TYR A 110 9.97 -4.03 9.96
N ILE A 111 9.02 -4.58 9.21
CA ILE A 111 9.21 -5.85 8.51
C ILE A 111 10.24 -5.73 7.40
N ALA A 112 10.23 -4.66 6.61
CA ALA A 112 11.24 -4.42 5.58
C ALA A 112 12.66 -4.36 6.17
N GLU A 113 12.83 -3.74 7.35
CA GLU A 113 14.08 -3.71 8.08
C GLU A 113 14.44 -5.10 8.66
N PHE A 114 13.47 -5.80 9.25
CA PHE A 114 13.65 -7.13 9.84
C PHE A 114 14.13 -8.16 8.83
N ILE A 115 13.62 -8.14 7.59
CA ILE A 115 14.06 -9.04 6.51
C ILE A 115 15.17 -8.45 5.64
N ASN A 116 15.70 -7.29 6.02
CA ASN A 116 16.81 -6.60 5.34
C ASN A 116 16.56 -6.28 3.85
N VAL A 117 15.35 -5.81 3.54
CA VAL A 117 14.98 -5.38 2.18
C VAL A 117 14.71 -3.87 2.05
N LYS A 118 14.91 -3.14 3.15
CA LYS A 118 14.80 -1.68 3.20
C LYS A 118 15.89 -1.04 2.32
N GLU A 119 15.48 -0.07 1.48
CA GLU A 119 16.42 0.71 0.69
C GLU A 119 17.12 1.79 1.55
N GLU A 120 18.39 2.07 1.26
CA GLU A 120 19.17 3.08 1.99
C GLU A 120 18.67 4.49 1.73
N ASP A 121 18.20 4.77 0.53
CA ASP A 121 17.70 6.07 0.06
C ASP A 121 16.19 6.27 0.25
N ARG A 122 15.56 5.40 1.06
CA ARG A 122 14.14 5.46 1.36
C ARG A 122 13.71 6.78 1.99
N VAL A 123 12.65 7.36 1.45
CA VAL A 123 12.01 8.56 2.00
C VAL A 123 11.05 8.21 3.14
N TYR A 124 11.04 9.01 4.20
CA TYR A 124 10.11 8.90 5.32
C TYR A 124 9.31 10.17 5.49
N ILE A 125 7.98 10.05 5.46
CA ILE A 125 7.06 11.16 5.72
C ILE A 125 6.17 10.79 6.91
N GLY A 126 5.99 11.71 7.85
CA GLY A 126 5.00 11.55 8.91
C GLY A 126 3.58 11.56 8.35
N HIS A 127 2.71 10.67 8.82
CA HIS A 127 1.33 10.54 8.31
C HIS A 127 0.57 11.89 8.26
N ASP A 128 0.72 12.72 9.29
CA ASP A 128 0.07 14.03 9.37
C ASP A 128 0.62 15.05 8.35
N SER A 129 1.77 14.77 7.76
CA SER A 129 2.47 15.67 6.84
C SER A 129 2.23 15.35 5.36
N ILE A 130 1.81 14.12 5.02
CA ILE A 130 1.65 13.67 3.63
C ILE A 130 0.70 14.59 2.85
N GLY A 131 -0.52 14.77 3.36
CA GLY A 131 -1.53 15.58 2.69
C GLY A 131 -1.09 17.03 2.54
N LYS A 132 -0.44 17.59 3.58
CA LYS A 132 0.07 18.96 3.58
C LYS A 132 1.20 19.15 2.56
N MET A 133 2.17 18.25 2.53
CA MET A 133 3.28 18.29 1.57
C MET A 133 2.76 18.22 0.13
N TYR A 134 1.80 17.33 -0.13
CA TYR A 134 1.23 17.17 -1.46
C TYR A 134 0.46 18.42 -1.91
N THR A 135 -0.38 19.00 -1.04
CA THR A 135 -1.25 20.13 -1.40
C THR A 135 -0.53 21.47 -1.45
N GLU A 136 0.37 21.74 -0.50
CA GLU A 136 1.15 22.98 -0.48
C GLU A 136 2.25 22.97 -1.54
N ASN A 137 2.70 21.81 -1.94
CA ASN A 137 3.66 21.56 -3.01
C ASN A 137 4.88 22.49 -2.99
N GLN A 138 5.41 22.74 -1.80
CA GLN A 138 6.60 23.60 -1.61
C GLN A 138 7.86 22.92 -2.13
N GLU A 139 8.93 23.70 -2.32
CA GLU A 139 10.24 23.19 -2.75
C GLU A 139 11.04 22.65 -1.55
N TYR A 140 11.71 21.53 -1.78
CA TYR A 140 12.56 20.82 -0.83
C TYR A 140 13.88 20.43 -1.48
N TRP A 141 14.89 20.27 -0.66
CA TRP A 141 16.14 19.62 -1.00
C TRP A 141 16.08 18.16 -0.55
N LEU A 142 16.14 17.24 -1.49
CA LEU A 142 16.13 15.78 -1.25
C LEU A 142 17.54 15.22 -1.41
N ASN A 143 18.04 14.53 -0.41
CA ASN A 143 19.27 13.75 -0.49
C ASN A 143 18.99 12.41 -1.16
N ILE A 144 19.51 12.20 -2.36
CA ILE A 144 19.28 11.01 -3.17
C ILE A 144 20.00 9.75 -2.66
N LYS A 145 20.85 9.87 -1.64
CA LYS A 145 21.58 8.73 -1.06
C LYS A 145 20.92 8.14 0.17
N ASN A 146 20.21 8.96 0.94
CA ASN A 146 19.65 8.55 2.22
C ASN A 146 18.18 8.92 2.41
N GLY A 147 17.52 9.52 1.39
CA GLY A 147 16.11 9.89 1.44
C GLY A 147 15.77 11.04 2.39
N GLU A 148 16.74 11.68 3.03
CA GLU A 148 16.48 12.84 3.87
C GLU A 148 16.09 14.05 3.02
N TYR A 149 15.09 14.79 3.48
CA TYR A 149 14.66 16.02 2.80
C TYR A 149 14.54 17.19 3.77
N ARG A 150 14.73 18.41 3.24
CA ARG A 150 14.65 19.66 3.99
C ARG A 150 13.97 20.72 3.16
N LYS A 151 13.12 21.51 3.80
CA LYS A 151 12.43 22.61 3.11
C LYS A 151 13.44 23.65 2.62
N LYS A 152 13.27 24.10 1.37
CA LYS A 152 14.07 25.19 0.83
C LYS A 152 13.83 26.48 1.63
N GLY A 153 14.90 27.17 1.99
CA GLY A 153 14.86 28.40 2.81
C GLY A 153 15.03 28.18 4.31
N ASP A 154 14.87 26.96 4.85
CA ASP A 154 15.11 26.70 6.28
C ASP A 154 16.60 26.79 6.67
N PHE A 155 17.51 26.71 5.68
CA PHE A 155 18.95 26.80 5.89
C PHE A 155 19.60 27.68 4.81
N VAL A 156 19.85 28.94 5.13
CA VAL A 156 20.41 29.95 4.22
C VAL A 156 21.77 29.56 3.62
N ASP A 157 22.58 28.74 4.29
CA ASP A 157 23.89 28.32 3.81
C ASP A 157 23.83 27.12 2.83
N LEU A 158 22.77 26.32 2.88
CA LEU A 158 22.56 25.21 1.97
C LEU A 158 22.14 25.66 0.57
N ASP A 159 21.44 26.78 0.44
CA ASP A 159 21.05 27.35 -0.86
C ASP A 159 22.26 27.87 -1.69
N LYS A 160 23.46 27.90 -1.12
CA LYS A 160 24.69 28.41 -1.76
C LYS A 160 25.70 27.35 -2.18
N LYS A 161 25.68 26.16 -1.56
CA LYS A 161 26.62 25.06 -1.88
C LYS A 161 25.98 23.72 -1.54
N PHE A 162 25.24 23.13 -2.49
CA PHE A 162 24.80 21.75 -2.35
C PHE A 162 25.87 20.79 -2.83
N PRO A 163 26.18 19.74 -2.02
CA PRO A 163 26.87 18.56 -2.55
C PRO A 163 26.02 17.95 -3.68
N ASP A 164 26.66 17.33 -4.66
CA ASP A 164 26.00 16.62 -5.79
C ASP A 164 24.98 15.53 -5.37
N THR A 165 24.83 15.34 -4.05
CA THR A 165 23.92 14.37 -3.45
C THR A 165 22.52 14.90 -3.15
N TYR A 166 22.30 16.21 -3.32
CA TYR A 166 21.00 16.84 -3.11
C TYR A 166 20.41 17.33 -4.42
N VAL A 167 19.12 17.08 -4.60
CA VAL A 167 18.34 17.57 -5.73
C VAL A 167 17.20 18.46 -5.23
N LEU A 168 16.90 19.51 -5.98
CA LEU A 168 15.72 20.33 -5.74
C LEU A 168 14.50 19.58 -6.25
N THR A 169 13.49 19.42 -5.40
CA THR A 169 12.26 18.68 -5.71
C THR A 169 11.05 19.37 -5.06
N THR A 170 9.86 18.94 -5.39
CA THR A 170 8.61 19.47 -4.84
C THR A 170 8.03 18.53 -3.77
N GLY A 171 7.13 19.04 -2.94
CA GLY A 171 6.46 18.22 -1.93
C GLY A 171 5.66 17.05 -2.54
N SER A 172 5.03 17.25 -3.70
CA SER A 172 4.32 16.18 -4.41
C SER A 172 5.27 15.08 -4.89
N GLU A 173 6.43 15.43 -5.47
CA GLU A 173 7.43 14.45 -5.91
C GLU A 173 8.02 13.64 -4.74
N ILE A 174 8.21 14.27 -3.57
CA ILE A 174 8.62 13.55 -2.35
C ILE A 174 7.54 12.57 -1.91
N VAL A 175 6.27 12.95 -1.96
CA VAL A 175 5.15 12.05 -1.63
C VAL A 175 5.05 10.90 -2.62
N GLU A 176 5.22 11.16 -3.91
CA GLU A 176 5.26 10.12 -4.95
C GLU A 176 6.40 9.14 -4.71
N ARG A 177 7.61 9.62 -4.41
CA ARG A 177 8.75 8.77 -4.06
C ARG A 177 8.47 7.93 -2.81
N TYR A 178 7.90 8.52 -1.76
CA TYR A 178 7.50 7.82 -0.55
C TYR A 178 6.52 6.67 -0.86
N LEU A 179 5.51 6.92 -1.71
CA LEU A 179 4.54 5.90 -2.11
C LEU A 179 5.20 4.79 -2.95
N GLN A 180 6.13 5.15 -3.85
CA GLN A 180 6.89 4.17 -4.61
C GLN A 180 7.72 3.27 -3.70
N ASP A 181 8.43 3.84 -2.73
CA ASP A 181 9.22 3.09 -1.74
C ASP A 181 8.32 2.12 -0.93
N ASP A 182 7.11 2.57 -0.50
CA ASP A 182 6.14 1.72 0.20
C ASP A 182 5.65 0.54 -0.69
N LEU A 183 5.44 0.76 -1.98
CA LEU A 183 5.04 -0.29 -2.93
C LEU A 183 6.16 -1.30 -3.17
N GLU A 184 7.40 -0.85 -3.35
CA GLU A 184 8.55 -1.73 -3.55
C GLU A 184 8.83 -2.60 -2.32
N GLU A 185 8.77 -2.02 -1.12
CA GLU A 185 8.86 -2.79 0.13
C GLU A 185 7.73 -3.80 0.27
N THR A 186 6.50 -3.40 -0.06
CA THR A 186 5.33 -4.30 -0.05
C THR A 186 5.55 -5.51 -0.94
N LEU A 187 6.07 -5.32 -2.16
CA LEU A 187 6.39 -6.43 -3.08
C LEU A 187 7.49 -7.34 -2.55
N LYS A 188 8.52 -6.79 -1.90
CA LYS A 188 9.60 -7.59 -1.29
C LYS A 188 9.08 -8.39 -0.10
N VAL A 189 8.24 -7.78 0.74
CA VAL A 189 7.59 -8.46 1.86
C VAL A 189 6.65 -9.56 1.38
N ASP A 190 5.87 -9.32 0.33
CA ASP A 190 5.00 -10.33 -0.29
C ASP A 190 5.79 -11.56 -0.74
N LYS A 191 6.89 -11.36 -1.42
CA LYS A 191 7.77 -12.46 -1.87
C LYS A 191 8.28 -13.30 -0.72
N GLU A 192 8.60 -12.69 0.42
CA GLU A 192 9.13 -13.40 1.58
C GLU A 192 8.05 -14.18 2.32
N PHE A 193 6.89 -13.58 2.58
CA PHE A 193 5.89 -14.14 3.48
C PHE A 193 4.77 -14.93 2.78
N ASN A 194 4.44 -14.65 1.51
CA ASN A 194 3.33 -15.29 0.80
C ASN A 194 3.72 -16.44 -0.12
N GLN A 195 5.01 -16.68 -0.37
CA GLN A 195 5.46 -17.73 -1.28
C GLN A 195 4.91 -19.12 -0.93
N GLY A 196 4.88 -19.45 0.37
CA GLY A 196 4.29 -20.71 0.85
C GLY A 196 2.78 -20.79 0.60
N SER A 197 2.06 -19.69 0.72
CA SER A 197 0.62 -19.62 0.45
C SER A 197 0.31 -19.83 -1.03
N PHE A 198 1.12 -19.30 -1.94
CA PHE A 198 1.00 -19.53 -3.38
C PHE A 198 1.22 -21.01 -3.75
N LEU A 199 2.23 -21.64 -3.16
CA LEU A 199 2.48 -23.07 -3.38
C LEU A 199 1.31 -23.93 -2.87
N LEU A 200 0.78 -23.64 -1.70
CA LEU A 200 -0.37 -24.36 -1.14
C LEU A 200 -1.63 -24.16 -1.99
N ALA A 201 -1.91 -22.94 -2.43
CA ALA A 201 -3.07 -22.64 -3.27
C ALA A 201 -2.98 -23.31 -4.66
N SER A 202 -1.77 -23.59 -5.16
CA SER A 202 -1.58 -24.35 -6.40
C SER A 202 -1.90 -25.84 -6.25
N LEU A 203 -1.80 -26.40 -5.04
CA LEU A 203 -2.05 -27.80 -4.74
C LEU A 203 -3.49 -28.06 -4.27
N VAL A 204 -4.12 -27.08 -3.67
CA VAL A 204 -5.48 -27.19 -3.10
C VAL A 204 -6.35 -26.11 -3.75
N PRO A 205 -7.54 -26.44 -4.30
CA PRO A 205 -8.43 -25.46 -4.91
C PRO A 205 -9.05 -24.54 -3.85
N THR A 206 -8.27 -23.59 -3.38
CA THR A 206 -8.66 -22.60 -2.37
C THR A 206 -8.18 -21.21 -2.76
N THR A 207 -8.66 -20.18 -2.09
CA THR A 207 -8.14 -18.82 -2.24
C THR A 207 -6.92 -18.62 -1.36
N TYR A 208 -6.03 -17.68 -1.72
CA TYR A 208 -4.79 -17.39 -0.99
C TYR A 208 -4.99 -16.95 0.46
N GLU A 209 -6.15 -16.44 0.81
CA GLU A 209 -6.47 -15.93 2.14
C GLU A 209 -7.12 -16.94 3.09
N ARG A 210 -7.30 -18.17 2.66
CA ARG A 210 -7.96 -19.22 3.49
C ARG A 210 -7.03 -20.29 3.96
#